data_298a117df160b0aa5fbe63dd9b633550
#
_entry.id   298a117df160b0aa5fbe63dd9b633550
#
_cell.length_a   1.000
_cell.length_b   1.000
_cell.length_c   1.000
_cell.angle_alpha   90.00
_cell.angle_beta   90.00
_cell.angle_gamma   90.00
#
_symmetry.space_group_name_H-M   'P 1'
#
loop_
_entity.id
_entity.type
_entity.pdbx_description
1 polymer ?
#
loop_
_entity_poly.entity_id
_entity_poly.type
_entity_poly.pdbx_seq_one_letter_code
_entity_poly.pdbx_strand_id
1 'polypeptide(L)'
;MNEKNSNEPNIGAVLNEKDKNKQKEMYNKYVDNMTPKSNGFMNCLKAFIVGGAICLLGEILNNVYASFGNDKEISALYTTITLVGISVILTGFNIYQKLGQFAGAGSVVPITGFANSVVSPAIEYQAEGDVFGVGRSEERRVGKECRSRWSPYH
;
A
#
# COMPACT_ATOMS: atom_id res chain seq x y z
N MET A 1 -27.76 11.25 -20.14
CA MET A 1 -27.79 12.72 -19.96
C MET A 1 -27.62 12.95 -18.47
N ASN A 2 -26.37 13.16 -18.00
CA ASN A 2 -26.08 13.45 -16.60
C ASN A 2 -26.03 14.97 -16.45
N GLU A 3 -27.00 15.53 -15.76
CA GLU A 3 -26.95 16.91 -15.28
C GLU A 3 -25.76 17.07 -14.35
N LYS A 4 -24.73 17.73 -14.84
CA LYS A 4 -23.62 18.24 -14.03
C LYS A 4 -24.19 19.25 -13.06
N ASN A 5 -24.25 18.87 -11.79
CA ASN A 5 -24.67 19.73 -10.69
C ASN A 5 -23.74 20.96 -10.67
N SER A 6 -24.29 22.12 -11.02
CA SER A 6 -23.59 23.40 -11.17
C SER A 6 -23.08 24.03 -9.85
N ASN A 7 -23.08 23.27 -8.77
CA ASN A 7 -22.61 23.69 -7.44
C ASN A 7 -21.29 23.02 -6.99
N GLU A 8 -20.58 22.35 -7.88
CA GLU A 8 -19.25 21.82 -7.54
C GLU A 8 -18.23 22.96 -7.56
N PRO A 9 -17.50 23.21 -6.47
CA PRO A 9 -16.45 24.21 -6.46
C PRO A 9 -15.34 23.77 -7.44
N ASN A 10 -15.17 24.57 -8.50
CA ASN A 10 -14.12 24.31 -9.49
C ASN A 10 -12.76 24.62 -8.84
N ILE A 11 -11.76 23.73 -9.05
CA ILE A 11 -10.38 23.93 -8.56
C ILE A 11 -9.85 25.32 -8.89
N GLY A 12 -10.16 25.87 -10.06
CA GLY A 12 -9.77 27.22 -10.45
C GLY A 12 -10.34 28.33 -9.56
N ALA A 13 -11.57 28.14 -9.07
CA ALA A 13 -12.19 29.09 -8.14
C ALA A 13 -11.55 29.03 -6.75
N VAL A 14 -11.15 27.82 -6.31
CA VAL A 14 -10.47 27.61 -5.02
C VAL A 14 -9.08 28.24 -5.01
N LEU A 15 -8.35 28.13 -6.12
CA LEU A 15 -6.98 28.67 -6.25
C LEU A 15 -6.95 30.19 -6.40
N ASN A 16 -8.03 30.80 -6.90
CA ASN A 16 -8.08 32.24 -7.20
C ASN A 16 -8.67 33.07 -6.04
N GLU A 17 -9.10 32.42 -4.95
CA GLU A 17 -9.62 33.11 -3.76
C GLU A 17 -8.48 33.71 -2.94
N LYS A 18 -8.54 35.05 -2.70
CA LYS A 18 -7.52 35.80 -1.95
C LYS A 18 -7.61 35.64 -0.42
N ASP A 19 -8.77 35.26 0.08
CA ASP A 19 -8.98 35.05 1.51
C ASP A 19 -8.60 33.63 1.91
N LYS A 20 -7.48 33.48 2.64
CA LYS A 20 -6.94 32.16 3.07
C LYS A 20 -7.93 31.31 3.88
N ASN A 21 -8.84 31.93 4.61
CA ASN A 21 -9.83 31.18 5.41
C ASN A 21 -10.93 30.61 4.52
N LYS A 22 -11.44 31.40 3.59
CA LYS A 22 -12.42 30.97 2.58
C LYS A 22 -11.81 29.95 1.61
N GLN A 23 -10.57 30.14 1.22
CA GLN A 23 -9.83 29.18 0.40
C GLN A 23 -9.72 27.80 1.07
N LYS A 24 -9.39 27.74 2.37
CA LYS A 24 -9.36 26.50 3.15
C LYS A 24 -10.73 25.83 3.23
N GLU A 25 -11.78 26.61 3.43
CA GLU A 25 -13.14 26.08 3.54
C GLU A 25 -13.63 25.49 2.21
N MET A 26 -13.38 26.20 1.11
CA MET A 26 -13.70 25.71 -0.23
C MET A 26 -12.87 24.48 -0.61
N TYR A 27 -11.59 24.46 -0.25
CA TYR A 27 -10.73 23.31 -0.45
C TYR A 27 -11.21 22.08 0.33
N ASN A 28 -11.58 22.23 1.59
CA ASN A 28 -12.11 21.15 2.40
C ASN A 28 -13.42 20.59 1.80
N LYS A 29 -14.33 21.46 1.37
CA LYS A 29 -15.58 21.04 0.68
C LYS A 29 -15.29 20.32 -0.62
N TYR A 30 -14.28 20.75 -1.38
CA TYR A 30 -13.87 20.09 -2.61
C TYR A 30 -13.31 18.69 -2.31
N VAL A 31 -12.43 18.58 -1.32
CA VAL A 31 -11.82 17.31 -0.90
C VAL A 31 -12.88 16.35 -0.39
N ASP A 32 -13.83 16.82 0.45
CA ASP A 32 -14.91 15.99 0.97
C ASP A 32 -15.82 15.42 -0.12
N ASN A 33 -16.06 16.20 -1.18
CA ASN A 33 -16.85 15.75 -2.33
C ASN A 33 -16.10 14.76 -3.23
N MET A 34 -14.77 14.92 -3.35
CA MET A 34 -13.93 14.04 -4.17
C MET A 34 -13.45 12.79 -3.43
N THR A 35 -13.48 12.80 -2.10
CA THR A 35 -13.05 11.66 -1.29
C THR A 35 -14.17 10.63 -1.21
N PRO A 36 -13.98 9.41 -1.75
CA PRO A 36 -14.98 8.37 -1.65
C PRO A 36 -15.21 8.01 -0.18
N LYS A 37 -16.46 8.15 0.29
CA LYS A 37 -16.85 7.74 1.65
C LYS A 37 -16.77 6.23 1.74
N SER A 38 -15.70 5.72 2.34
CA SER A 38 -15.55 4.29 2.58
C SER A 38 -16.12 3.91 3.95
N ASN A 39 -16.87 2.81 4.01
CA ASN A 39 -17.35 2.25 5.27
C ASN A 39 -16.17 1.63 6.04
N GLY A 40 -15.65 2.33 7.05
CA GLY A 40 -14.48 1.91 7.82
C GLY A 40 -14.63 0.52 8.42
N PHE A 41 -15.81 0.16 8.93
CA PHE A 41 -16.10 -1.17 9.48
C PHE A 41 -15.97 -2.28 8.43
N MET A 42 -16.53 -2.08 7.23
CA MET A 42 -16.44 -3.06 6.15
C MET A 42 -15.00 -3.23 5.65
N ASN A 43 -14.24 -2.15 5.60
CA ASN A 43 -12.83 -2.21 5.22
C ASN A 43 -11.98 -2.91 6.29
N CYS A 44 -12.26 -2.68 7.56
CA CYS A 44 -11.63 -3.39 8.67
C CYS A 44 -11.91 -4.90 8.61
N LEU A 45 -13.15 -5.30 8.35
CA LEU A 45 -13.53 -6.71 8.23
C LEU A 45 -12.82 -7.38 7.04
N LYS A 46 -12.75 -6.72 5.89
CA LYS A 46 -12.01 -7.23 4.72
C LYS A 46 -10.53 -7.40 5.02
N ALA A 47 -9.92 -6.40 5.67
CA ALA A 47 -8.51 -6.45 6.07
C ALA A 47 -8.25 -7.60 7.05
N PHE A 48 -9.14 -7.83 8.01
CA PHE A 48 -9.04 -8.92 8.97
C PHE A 48 -9.12 -10.30 8.31
N ILE A 49 -10.08 -10.50 7.40
CA ILE A 49 -10.24 -11.77 6.69
C ILE A 49 -9.01 -12.09 5.84
N VAL A 50 -8.53 -11.13 5.05
CA VAL A 50 -7.40 -11.35 4.14
C VAL A 50 -6.09 -11.48 4.92
N GLY A 51 -5.86 -10.63 5.93
CA GLY A 51 -4.69 -10.73 6.79
C GLY A 51 -4.67 -12.06 7.56
N GLY A 52 -5.82 -12.47 8.10
CA GLY A 52 -5.98 -13.78 8.77
C GLY A 52 -5.70 -14.95 7.84
N ALA A 53 -6.17 -14.90 6.59
CA ALA A 53 -5.90 -15.94 5.60
C ALA A 53 -4.40 -16.06 5.28
N ILE A 54 -3.69 -14.93 5.14
CA ILE A 54 -2.23 -14.92 4.92
C ILE A 54 -1.50 -15.50 6.13
N CYS A 55 -1.91 -15.17 7.36
CA CYS A 55 -1.33 -15.73 8.58
C CYS A 55 -1.56 -17.23 8.69
N LEU A 56 -2.77 -17.72 8.35
CA LEU A 56 -3.06 -19.16 8.32
C LEU A 56 -2.19 -19.92 7.32
N LEU A 57 -1.99 -19.35 6.13
CA LEU A 57 -1.06 -19.92 5.14
C LEU A 57 0.36 -19.98 5.68
N GLY A 58 0.81 -18.91 6.37
CA GLY A 58 2.11 -18.87 7.02
C GLY A 58 2.26 -19.96 8.08
N GLU A 59 1.26 -20.16 8.91
CA GLU A 59 1.27 -21.19 9.96
C GLU A 59 1.28 -22.61 9.37
N ILE A 60 0.50 -22.86 8.34
CA ILE A 60 0.52 -24.15 7.62
C ILE A 60 1.90 -24.46 7.06
N LEU A 61 2.53 -23.47 6.37
CA LEU A 61 3.87 -23.61 5.85
C LEU A 61 4.90 -23.88 6.96
N ASN A 62 4.81 -23.14 8.06
CA ASN A 62 5.69 -23.33 9.21
C ASN A 62 5.59 -24.74 9.79
N ASN A 63 4.39 -25.25 9.95
CA ASN A 63 4.15 -26.63 10.42
C ASN A 63 4.68 -27.69 9.45
N VAL A 64 4.54 -27.45 8.14
CA VAL A 64 5.13 -28.34 7.13
C VAL A 64 6.65 -28.36 7.25
N TYR A 65 7.31 -27.20 7.33
CA TYR A 65 8.76 -27.15 7.48
C TYR A 65 9.26 -27.73 8.81
N ALA A 66 8.52 -27.55 9.89
CA ALA A 66 8.83 -28.17 11.18
C ALA A 66 8.73 -29.70 11.12
N SER A 67 7.79 -30.27 10.34
CA SER A 67 7.64 -31.71 10.17
C SER A 67 8.81 -32.37 9.42
N PHE A 68 9.58 -31.59 8.66
CA PHE A 68 10.83 -32.06 8.03
C PHE A 68 12.02 -32.17 9.01
N GLY A 69 11.81 -31.93 10.30
CA GLY A 69 12.83 -32.04 11.34
C GLY A 69 13.71 -30.81 11.52
N ASN A 70 13.30 -29.67 10.98
CA ASN A 70 14.00 -28.40 11.16
C ASN A 70 13.68 -27.78 12.53
N ASP A 71 14.66 -27.06 13.09
CA ASP A 71 14.44 -26.27 14.29
C ASP A 71 13.40 -25.16 14.03
N LYS A 72 12.71 -24.72 15.10
CA LYS A 72 11.66 -23.70 15.00
C LYS A 72 12.11 -22.41 14.31
N GLU A 73 13.33 -21.97 14.59
CA GLU A 73 13.90 -20.75 13.97
C GLU A 73 14.13 -20.94 12.47
N ILE A 74 14.64 -22.08 12.06
CA ILE A 74 14.92 -22.41 10.66
C ILE A 74 13.58 -22.56 9.89
N SER A 75 12.58 -23.20 10.49
CA SER A 75 11.25 -23.33 9.88
C SER A 75 10.57 -21.97 9.64
N ALA A 76 10.70 -21.05 10.61
CA ALA A 76 10.18 -19.67 10.45
C ALA A 76 10.90 -18.91 9.34
N LEU A 77 12.20 -19.10 9.18
CA LEU A 77 13.00 -18.49 8.11
C LEU A 77 12.57 -19.00 6.73
N TYR A 78 12.42 -20.31 6.56
CA TYR A 78 11.94 -20.89 5.30
C TYR A 78 10.52 -20.44 4.97
N THR A 79 9.64 -20.36 5.95
CA THR A 79 8.26 -19.85 5.78
C THR A 79 8.28 -18.41 5.27
N THR A 80 9.10 -17.55 5.87
CA THR A 80 9.24 -16.14 5.47
C THR A 80 9.74 -16.02 4.03
N ILE A 81 10.80 -16.76 3.67
CA ILE A 81 11.36 -16.75 2.30
C ILE A 81 10.32 -17.23 1.28
N THR A 82 9.57 -18.29 1.61
CA THR A 82 8.53 -18.83 0.73
C THR A 82 7.40 -17.83 0.52
N LEU A 83 6.92 -17.18 1.59
CA LEU A 83 5.87 -16.16 1.51
C LEU A 83 6.32 -14.94 0.69
N VAL A 84 7.57 -14.49 0.87
CA VAL A 84 8.16 -13.42 0.07
C VAL A 84 8.22 -13.84 -1.40
N GLY A 85 8.70 -15.04 -1.71
CA GLY A 85 8.77 -15.58 -3.08
C GLY A 85 7.41 -15.64 -3.76
N ILE A 86 6.39 -16.14 -3.07
CA ILE A 86 5.01 -16.16 -3.58
C ILE A 86 4.51 -14.74 -3.85
N SER A 87 4.77 -13.80 -2.93
CA SER A 87 4.37 -12.41 -3.12
C SER A 87 5.03 -11.76 -4.33
N VAL A 88 6.32 -12.02 -4.56
CA VAL A 88 7.07 -11.52 -5.74
C VAL A 88 6.41 -12.02 -7.04
N ILE A 89 6.08 -13.30 -7.10
CA ILE A 89 5.41 -13.90 -8.27
C ILE A 89 4.02 -13.27 -8.49
N LEU A 90 3.21 -13.13 -7.42
CA LEU A 90 1.88 -12.51 -7.51
C LEU A 90 1.97 -11.03 -7.93
N THR A 91 3.01 -10.32 -7.50
CA THR A 91 3.27 -8.94 -7.90
C THR A 91 3.63 -8.86 -9.38
N GLY A 92 4.47 -9.76 -9.88
CA GLY A 92 4.83 -9.87 -11.29
C GLY A 92 3.61 -10.08 -12.21
N PHE A 93 2.61 -10.81 -11.74
CA PHE A 93 1.34 -10.99 -12.46
C PHE A 93 0.31 -9.87 -12.23
N ASN A 94 0.63 -8.81 -11.50
CA ASN A 94 -0.27 -7.72 -11.10
C ASN A 94 -1.50 -8.18 -10.27
N ILE A 95 -1.50 -9.41 -9.76
CA ILE A 95 -2.57 -9.94 -8.92
C ILE A 95 -2.52 -9.31 -7.53
N TYR A 96 -1.33 -9.12 -6.99
CA TYR A 96 -1.14 -8.57 -5.65
C TYR A 96 -1.67 -7.14 -5.52
N GLN A 97 -1.57 -6.33 -6.57
CA GLN A 97 -2.10 -4.97 -6.59
C GLN A 97 -3.64 -4.95 -6.45
N LYS A 98 -4.34 -5.88 -7.13
CA LYS A 98 -5.79 -6.03 -6.99
C LYS A 98 -6.19 -6.49 -5.59
N LEU A 99 -5.40 -7.42 -5.02
CA LEU A 99 -5.59 -7.87 -3.65
C LEU A 99 -5.40 -6.72 -2.66
N GLY A 100 -4.40 -5.87 -2.86
CA GLY A 100 -4.14 -4.68 -2.05
C GLY A 100 -5.28 -3.67 -2.07
N GLN A 101 -5.88 -3.43 -3.23
CA GLN A 101 -7.04 -2.55 -3.37
C GLN A 101 -8.28 -3.09 -2.63
N PHE A 102 -8.46 -4.42 -2.62
CA PHE A 102 -9.60 -5.05 -1.94
C PHE A 102 -9.40 -5.16 -0.42
N ALA A 103 -8.22 -5.59 0.01
CA ALA A 103 -7.90 -5.93 1.40
C ALA A 103 -7.30 -4.76 2.19
N GLY A 104 -6.79 -3.73 1.51
CA GLY A 104 -6.16 -2.57 2.16
C GLY A 104 -5.04 -2.99 3.12
N ALA A 105 -5.14 -2.60 4.39
CA ALA A 105 -4.14 -2.88 5.41
C ALA A 105 -3.88 -4.38 5.63
N GLY A 106 -4.87 -5.25 5.40
CA GLY A 106 -4.73 -6.69 5.61
C GLY A 106 -3.71 -7.37 4.69
N SER A 107 -3.45 -6.81 3.52
CA SER A 107 -2.41 -7.30 2.59
C SER A 107 -1.09 -6.54 2.71
N VAL A 108 -1.10 -5.30 3.24
CA VAL A 108 0.10 -4.44 3.32
C VAL A 108 0.92 -4.72 4.58
N VAL A 109 0.27 -5.04 5.69
CA VAL A 109 0.94 -5.28 6.99
C VAL A 109 1.78 -6.57 7.00
N PRO A 110 1.34 -7.72 6.44
CA PRO A 110 2.16 -8.93 6.40
C PRO A 110 3.44 -8.76 5.58
N ILE A 111 4.41 -9.68 5.78
CA ILE A 111 5.69 -9.71 5.06
C ILE A 111 5.51 -9.72 3.53
N THR A 112 4.41 -10.27 3.05
CA THR A 112 4.02 -10.27 1.64
C THR A 112 3.79 -8.86 1.09
N GLY A 113 3.24 -7.95 1.90
CA GLY A 113 3.08 -6.55 1.57
C GLY A 113 4.41 -5.81 1.45
N PHE A 114 5.35 -6.11 2.33
CA PHE A 114 6.72 -5.61 2.22
C PHE A 114 7.37 -6.05 0.91
N ALA A 115 7.32 -7.34 0.58
CA ALA A 115 7.85 -7.87 -0.67
C ALA A 115 7.23 -7.18 -1.91
N ASN A 116 5.91 -7.01 -1.94
CA ASN A 116 5.23 -6.27 -3.02
C ASN A 116 5.71 -4.82 -3.10
N SER A 117 5.96 -4.18 -1.97
CA SER A 117 6.39 -2.78 -1.92
C SER A 117 7.78 -2.54 -2.49
N VAL A 118 8.64 -3.56 -2.45
CA VAL A 118 9.98 -3.54 -3.04
C VAL A 118 9.94 -3.89 -4.52
N VAL A 119 9.20 -4.94 -4.87
CA VAL A 119 9.17 -5.50 -6.23
C VAL A 119 8.36 -4.64 -7.20
N SER A 120 7.26 -4.03 -6.77
CA SER A 120 6.41 -3.21 -7.64
C SER A 120 7.16 -2.03 -8.28
N PRO A 121 7.89 -1.19 -7.53
CA PRO A 121 8.72 -0.15 -8.14
C PRO A 121 9.85 -0.72 -9.00
N ALA A 122 10.43 -1.86 -8.63
CA ALA A 122 11.49 -2.49 -9.42
C ALA A 122 10.99 -2.89 -10.83
N ILE A 123 9.79 -3.45 -10.91
CA ILE A 123 9.16 -3.79 -12.20
C ILE A 123 8.85 -2.53 -13.01
N GLU A 124 8.36 -1.48 -12.36
CA GLU A 124 8.00 -0.22 -13.01
C GLU A 124 9.23 0.46 -13.63
N TYR A 125 10.32 0.58 -12.87
CA TYR A 125 11.58 1.14 -13.38
C TYR A 125 12.26 0.27 -14.43
N GLN A 126 12.12 -1.06 -14.32
CA GLN A 126 12.62 -1.96 -15.35
C GLN A 126 11.92 -1.73 -16.70
N ALA A 127 10.61 -1.48 -16.68
CA ALA A 127 9.85 -1.18 -17.90
C ALA A 127 10.26 0.16 -18.53
N GLU A 128 10.74 1.11 -17.73
CA GLU A 128 11.29 2.41 -18.19
C GLU A 128 12.75 2.32 -18.65
N GLY A 129 13.41 1.17 -18.46
CA GLY A 129 14.82 0.95 -18.84
C GLY A 129 15.84 1.56 -17.87
N ASP A 130 15.41 2.04 -16.71
CA ASP A 130 16.28 2.64 -15.69
C ASP A 130 16.70 1.62 -14.63
N VAL A 131 17.83 0.93 -14.88
CA VAL A 131 18.39 -0.07 -13.96
C VAL A 131 18.80 0.57 -12.61
N PHE A 132 19.27 1.82 -12.62
CA PHE A 132 19.64 2.54 -11.41
C PHE A 132 18.40 3.00 -10.61
N GLY A 133 17.27 3.22 -11.26
CA GLY A 133 15.99 3.56 -10.63
C GLY A 133 15.49 2.45 -9.70
N VAL A 134 15.76 1.20 -10.02
CA VAL A 134 15.40 0.04 -9.20
C VAL A 134 16.03 0.12 -7.81
N GLY A 135 17.35 0.36 -7.72
CA GLY A 135 18.04 0.51 -6.43
C GLY A 135 17.68 1.83 -5.70
N ARG A 136 17.51 2.91 -6.46
CA ARG A 136 17.22 4.24 -5.92
C ARG A 136 15.78 4.38 -5.37
N SER A 137 14.85 3.56 -5.83
CA SER A 137 13.48 3.56 -5.32
C SER A 137 13.40 3.13 -3.86
N GLU A 138 14.22 2.17 -3.43
CA GLU A 138 14.35 1.77 -2.02
C GLU A 138 14.95 2.89 -1.17
N GLU A 139 16.03 3.52 -1.61
CA GLU A 139 16.64 4.64 -0.90
C GLU A 139 15.66 5.83 -0.74
N ARG A 140 14.83 6.10 -1.74
CA ARG A 140 13.82 7.17 -1.65
C ARG A 140 12.73 6.87 -0.61
N ARG A 141 12.31 5.61 -0.43
CA ARG A 141 11.33 5.23 0.58
C ARG A 141 11.90 5.37 1.98
N VAL A 142 13.06 4.78 2.22
CA VAL A 142 13.76 4.89 3.49
C VAL A 142 14.14 6.34 3.78
N GLY A 143 14.60 7.08 2.80
CA GLY A 143 14.98 8.48 2.93
C GLY A 143 13.81 9.43 3.20
N LYS A 144 12.60 9.17 2.64
CA LYS A 144 11.41 9.99 2.92
C LYS A 144 10.87 9.76 4.33
N GLU A 145 10.86 8.55 4.80
CA GLU A 145 10.43 8.25 6.18
C GLU A 145 11.41 8.82 7.21
N CYS A 146 12.71 8.72 6.96
CA CYS A 146 13.72 9.36 7.80
C CYS A 146 13.61 10.88 7.75
N ARG A 147 13.41 11.48 6.58
CA ARG A 147 13.33 12.94 6.43
C ARG A 147 12.07 13.51 7.07
N SER A 148 10.93 12.85 7.02
CA SER A 148 9.69 13.29 7.66
C SER A 148 9.77 13.25 9.19
N ARG A 149 10.59 12.34 9.73
CA ARG A 149 10.81 12.23 11.18
C ARG A 149 11.86 13.24 11.70
N TRP A 150 12.72 13.77 10.83
CA TRP A 150 13.82 14.68 11.18
C TRP A 150 13.63 16.12 10.69
N SER A 151 12.48 16.48 10.19
CA SER A 151 12.19 17.87 9.90
C SER A 151 11.80 18.57 11.21
N PRO A 152 12.72 19.32 11.86
CA PRO A 152 12.33 20.21 12.93
C PRO A 152 11.53 21.33 12.29
N TYR A 153 10.35 21.53 12.77
CA TYR A 153 9.45 22.60 12.37
C TYR A 153 10.11 23.96 12.43
N HIS A 154 9.98 24.68 11.37
CA HIS A 154 9.93 26.12 11.37
C HIS A 154 8.70 26.62 10.64
#